data_c122aee2a51d3fc8b8d9a9b586bc4873
#
_entry.id   c122aee2a51d3fc8b8d9a9b586bc4873
#
_cell.length_a   1.000
_cell.length_b   1.000
_cell.length_c   1.000
_cell.angle_alpha   90.00
_cell.angle_beta   90.00
_cell.angle_gamma   90.00
#
_symmetry.space_group_name_H-M   'P 1'
#
loop_
_entity.id
_entity.type
_entity.pdbx_description
1 polymer ?
#
loop_
_entity_poly.entity_id
_entity_poly.type
_entity_poly.pdbx_seq_one_letter_code
_entity_poly.pdbx_strand_id
1 'polypeptide(L)'
;DGKMVKATFTGNDTIRSYQKIDYEGSAMMVSNYKLPEDELTRNFEITLNEAGIANKLELYNPENELLSYFLYELNDENRVIGYKRFNSQDSLLTYSELTYNEKGFFTKHTTFDGEGNVLQGIELEYLTYDDHGNWLTVTGAAFDGPKLFFERDYEYY
;
A
#
# COMPACT_ATOMS: atom_id res chain seq x y z
N ASP A 1 2.85 -25.25 -5.63
CA ASP A 1 2.88 -24.81 -7.03
C ASP A 1 2.77 -23.28 -7.05
N GLY A 2 3.92 -22.59 -7.07
CA GLY A 2 3.99 -21.14 -7.20
C GLY A 2 3.33 -20.68 -8.51
N LYS A 3 2.27 -19.88 -8.42
CA LYS A 3 1.65 -19.26 -9.58
C LYS A 3 2.41 -17.98 -9.91
N MET A 4 3.22 -18.02 -10.95
CA MET A 4 3.79 -16.80 -11.52
C MET A 4 2.67 -15.97 -12.17
N VAL A 5 2.51 -14.74 -11.72
CA VAL A 5 1.61 -13.76 -12.33
C VAL A 5 2.46 -12.64 -12.90
N LYS A 6 2.20 -12.26 -14.14
CA LYS A 6 2.87 -11.14 -14.81
C LYS A 6 1.88 -9.98 -14.97
N ALA A 7 2.22 -8.81 -14.41
CA ALA A 7 1.54 -7.56 -14.66
C ALA A 7 2.38 -6.68 -15.59
N THR A 8 1.76 -6.05 -16.60
CA THR A 8 2.43 -5.16 -17.55
C THR A 8 1.89 -3.75 -17.42
N PHE A 9 2.78 -2.76 -17.49
CA PHE A 9 2.42 -1.35 -17.46
C PHE A 9 2.73 -0.71 -18.80
N THR A 10 1.73 -0.08 -19.42
CA THR A 10 1.82 0.58 -20.72
C THR A 10 1.72 2.09 -20.56
N GLY A 11 2.46 2.81 -21.42
CA GLY A 11 2.31 4.24 -21.59
C GLY A 11 2.47 4.59 -23.07
N ASN A 12 1.53 5.36 -23.63
CA ASN A 12 1.48 5.67 -25.06
C ASN A 12 1.56 4.41 -25.95
N ASP A 13 0.72 3.41 -25.65
CA ASP A 13 0.65 2.10 -26.35
C ASP A 13 1.94 1.26 -26.36
N THR A 14 2.93 1.63 -25.56
CA THR A 14 4.17 0.87 -25.42
C THR A 14 4.32 0.32 -24.02
N ILE A 15 4.63 -0.98 -23.88
CA ILE A 15 4.97 -1.58 -22.57
C ILE A 15 6.31 -1.01 -22.12
N ARG A 16 6.33 -0.35 -20.96
CA ARG A 16 7.55 0.28 -20.41
C ARG A 16 8.15 -0.49 -19.24
N SER A 17 7.33 -1.27 -18.55
CA SER A 17 7.76 -2.08 -17.41
C SER A 17 6.80 -3.24 -17.19
N TYR A 18 7.25 -4.23 -16.45
CA TYR A 18 6.39 -5.32 -15.97
C TYR A 18 6.83 -5.79 -14.59
N GLN A 19 5.93 -6.51 -13.92
CA GLN A 19 6.20 -7.19 -12.66
C GLN A 19 6.07 -8.69 -12.85
N LYS A 20 6.97 -9.45 -12.23
CA LYS A 20 6.80 -10.89 -11.98
C LYS A 20 6.41 -11.08 -10.52
N ILE A 21 5.46 -11.95 -10.26
CA ILE A 21 5.00 -12.28 -8.92
C ILE A 21 5.13 -13.78 -8.74
N ASP A 22 5.95 -14.19 -7.80
CA ASP A 22 6.17 -15.58 -7.40
C ASP A 22 5.71 -15.79 -5.96
N TYR A 23 5.10 -16.93 -5.66
CA TYR A 23 4.64 -17.29 -4.33
C TYR A 23 5.42 -18.48 -3.80
N GLU A 24 5.95 -18.37 -2.58
CA GLU A 24 6.63 -19.44 -1.86
C GLU A 24 6.10 -19.52 -0.44
N GLY A 25 5.21 -20.48 -0.18
CA GLY A 25 4.53 -20.60 1.11
C GLY A 25 3.74 -19.35 1.47
N SER A 26 4.10 -18.69 2.57
CA SER A 26 3.52 -17.43 3.04
C SER A 26 4.25 -16.18 2.52
N ALA A 27 5.23 -16.33 1.65
CA ALA A 27 5.95 -15.23 1.03
C ALA A 27 5.48 -14.98 -0.40
N MET A 28 5.46 -13.71 -0.79
CA MET A 28 5.20 -13.25 -2.15
C MET A 28 6.36 -12.38 -2.61
N MET A 29 7.08 -12.84 -3.65
CA MET A 29 8.16 -12.09 -4.27
C MET A 29 7.63 -11.30 -5.46
N VAL A 30 7.91 -10.00 -5.50
CA VAL A 30 7.53 -9.11 -6.60
C VAL A 30 8.79 -8.48 -7.19
N SER A 31 9.12 -8.86 -8.42
CA SER A 31 10.28 -8.33 -9.16
C SER A 31 9.82 -7.35 -10.23
N ASN A 32 10.35 -6.14 -10.21
CA ASN A 32 10.03 -5.09 -11.18
C ASN A 32 11.12 -4.98 -12.24
N TYR A 33 10.72 -5.01 -13.51
CA TYR A 33 11.60 -4.91 -14.66
C TYR A 33 11.25 -3.72 -15.54
N LYS A 34 12.27 -3.06 -16.06
CA LYS A 34 12.16 -1.96 -17.02
C LYS A 34 12.50 -2.47 -18.42
N LEU A 35 11.74 -2.03 -19.40
CA LEU A 35 11.98 -2.34 -20.81
C LEU A 35 12.65 -1.15 -21.53
N PRO A 36 13.39 -1.39 -22.65
CA PRO A 36 13.48 -2.65 -23.39
C PRO A 36 14.54 -3.64 -22.88
N GLU A 37 15.45 -3.23 -21.99
CA GLU A 37 16.63 -4.00 -21.60
C GLU A 37 16.31 -5.21 -20.69
N ASP A 38 15.07 -5.35 -20.24
CA ASP A 38 14.65 -6.36 -19.24
C ASP A 38 15.40 -6.22 -17.91
N GLU A 39 15.72 -4.96 -17.58
CA GLU A 39 16.52 -4.59 -16.43
C GLU A 39 15.70 -4.73 -15.12
N LEU A 40 16.20 -5.55 -14.21
CA LEU A 40 15.65 -5.61 -12.85
C LEU A 40 15.89 -4.29 -12.12
N THR A 41 14.84 -3.63 -11.64
CA THR A 41 14.96 -2.35 -10.96
C THR A 41 14.79 -2.46 -9.45
N ARG A 42 13.94 -3.38 -8.99
CA ARG A 42 13.65 -3.62 -7.56
C ARG A 42 13.04 -4.98 -7.35
N ASN A 43 13.31 -5.54 -6.18
CA ASN A 43 12.60 -6.70 -5.62
C ASN A 43 11.85 -6.28 -4.34
N PHE A 44 10.69 -6.88 -4.15
CA PHE A 44 9.93 -6.82 -2.91
C PHE A 44 9.68 -8.24 -2.41
N GLU A 45 9.87 -8.46 -1.13
CA GLU A 45 9.40 -9.66 -0.45
C GLU A 45 8.29 -9.27 0.52
N ILE A 46 7.13 -9.89 0.37
CA ILE A 46 5.96 -9.64 1.20
C ILE A 46 5.66 -10.91 1.99
N THR A 47 5.77 -10.82 3.30
CA THR A 47 5.36 -11.91 4.20
C THR A 47 3.89 -11.74 4.54
N LEU A 48 3.13 -12.82 4.43
CA LEU A 48 1.71 -12.87 4.75
C LEU A 48 1.50 -13.60 6.09
N ASN A 49 0.53 -13.15 6.87
CA ASN A 49 0.07 -13.88 8.05
C ASN A 49 -0.83 -15.08 7.66
N GLU A 50 -1.31 -15.84 8.65
CA GLU A 50 -2.18 -17.02 8.42
C GLU A 50 -3.50 -16.69 7.70
N ALA A 51 -3.97 -15.44 7.78
CA ALA A 51 -5.14 -14.95 7.06
C ALA A 51 -4.84 -14.49 5.62
N GLY A 52 -3.56 -14.58 5.18
CA GLY A 52 -3.13 -14.13 3.85
C GLY A 52 -2.98 -12.61 3.73
N ILE A 53 -2.87 -11.89 4.84
CA ILE A 53 -2.70 -10.43 4.88
C ILE A 53 -1.22 -10.11 5.10
N ALA A 54 -0.69 -9.12 4.37
CA ALA A 54 0.68 -8.69 4.53
C ALA A 54 0.95 -8.15 5.95
N ASN A 55 1.96 -8.70 6.62
CA ASN A 55 2.44 -8.23 7.93
C ASN A 55 3.87 -7.65 7.85
N LYS A 56 4.61 -7.93 6.78
CA LYS A 56 5.93 -7.37 6.50
C LYS A 56 6.11 -7.17 5.00
N LEU A 57 6.82 -6.10 4.61
CA LEU A 57 7.29 -5.87 3.24
C LEU A 57 8.77 -5.46 3.31
N GLU A 58 9.62 -6.16 2.58
CA GLU A 58 11.04 -5.87 2.44
C GLU A 58 11.33 -5.38 1.02
N LEU A 59 12.13 -4.33 0.92
CA LEU A 59 12.52 -3.70 -0.34
C LEU A 59 14.01 -3.91 -0.57
N TYR A 60 14.36 -4.49 -1.69
CA TYR A 60 15.73 -4.77 -2.11
C TYR A 60 16.11 -4.02 -3.39
N ASN A 61 17.40 -3.70 -3.52
CA ASN A 61 17.97 -3.23 -4.78
C ASN A 61 18.14 -4.39 -5.79
N PRO A 62 18.58 -4.12 -7.04
CA PRO A 62 18.83 -5.17 -8.04
C PRO A 62 19.88 -6.19 -7.62
N GLU A 63 20.84 -5.80 -6.78
CA GLU A 63 21.91 -6.64 -6.24
C GLU A 63 21.45 -7.51 -5.05
N ASN A 64 20.13 -7.46 -4.74
CA ASN A 64 19.51 -8.18 -3.64
C ASN A 64 19.99 -7.73 -2.24
N GLU A 65 20.38 -6.48 -2.09
CA GLU A 65 20.69 -5.87 -0.80
C GLU A 65 19.43 -5.19 -0.23
N LEU A 66 19.15 -5.44 1.05
CA LEU A 66 18.02 -4.83 1.75
C LEU A 66 18.21 -3.31 1.86
N LEU A 67 17.26 -2.57 1.33
CA LEU A 67 17.22 -1.10 1.43
C LEU A 67 16.42 -0.60 2.63
N SER A 68 15.24 -1.16 2.80
CA SER A 68 14.32 -0.82 3.89
C SER A 68 13.24 -1.88 4.02
N TYR A 69 12.54 -1.88 5.16
CA TYR A 69 11.38 -2.76 5.34
C TYR A 69 10.27 -2.06 6.10
N PHE A 70 9.04 -2.60 5.94
CA PHE A 70 7.84 -2.15 6.63
C PHE A 70 7.30 -3.29 7.49
N LEU A 71 6.90 -2.95 8.70
CA LEU A 71 6.11 -3.82 9.57
C LEU A 71 4.70 -3.24 9.68
N TYR A 72 3.69 -4.04 9.37
CA TYR A 72 2.29 -3.65 9.44
C TYR A 72 1.68 -4.04 10.77
N GLU A 73 0.94 -3.14 11.37
CA GLU A 73 0.12 -3.37 12.56
C GLU A 73 -1.31 -3.65 12.12
N LEU A 74 -1.86 -4.78 12.55
CA LEU A 74 -3.21 -5.22 12.19
C LEU A 74 -4.10 -5.23 13.44
N ASN A 75 -5.37 -4.89 13.28
CA ASN A 75 -6.37 -5.10 14.33
C ASN A 75 -6.91 -6.54 14.30
N ASP A 76 -7.82 -6.87 15.23
CA ASP A 76 -8.44 -8.20 15.34
C ASP A 76 -9.26 -8.60 14.09
N GLU A 77 -9.64 -7.63 13.25
CA GLU A 77 -10.31 -7.86 11.96
C GLU A 77 -9.34 -8.02 10.79
N ASN A 78 -8.02 -8.10 11.06
CA ASN A 78 -6.96 -8.13 10.06
C ASN A 78 -6.90 -6.89 9.15
N ARG A 79 -7.35 -5.72 9.62
CA ARG A 79 -7.16 -4.44 8.93
C ARG A 79 -5.87 -3.78 9.37
N VAL A 80 -5.16 -3.17 8.44
CA VAL A 80 -3.95 -2.39 8.74
C VAL A 80 -4.34 -1.12 9.49
N ILE A 81 -3.93 -0.99 10.75
CA ILE A 81 -4.15 0.20 11.59
C ILE A 81 -2.89 1.06 11.73
N GLY A 82 -1.76 0.56 11.27
CA GLY A 82 -0.50 1.30 11.26
C GLY A 82 0.59 0.54 10.50
N TYR A 83 1.69 1.21 10.27
CA TYR A 83 2.91 0.57 9.79
C TYR A 83 4.13 1.40 10.18
N LYS A 84 5.26 0.71 10.37
CA LYS A 84 6.58 1.28 10.67
C LYS A 84 7.53 0.96 9.54
N ARG A 85 8.29 1.95 9.09
CA ARG A 85 9.36 1.78 8.10
C ARG A 85 10.72 1.92 8.76
N PHE A 86 11.58 0.96 8.50
CA PHE A 86 12.95 0.90 8.98
C PHE A 86 13.93 0.91 7.82
N ASN A 87 15.14 1.40 8.04
CA ASN A 87 16.24 1.16 7.10
C ASN A 87 16.83 -0.24 7.30
N SER A 88 17.86 -0.59 6.50
CA SER A 88 18.55 -1.88 6.59
C SER A 88 19.37 -2.10 7.88
N GLN A 89 19.55 -1.06 8.73
CA GLN A 89 20.21 -1.10 10.02
C GLN A 89 19.21 -1.04 11.20
N ASP A 90 17.95 -1.38 10.98
CA ASP A 90 16.87 -1.37 11.98
C ASP A 90 16.56 -0.01 12.62
N SER A 91 17.00 1.11 11.99
CA SER A 91 16.64 2.45 12.45
C SER A 91 15.25 2.83 11.92
N LEU A 92 14.36 3.27 12.82
CA LEU A 92 13.03 3.76 12.45
C LEU A 92 13.16 5.04 11.60
N LEU A 93 12.61 5.00 10.39
CA LEU A 93 12.58 6.14 9.47
C LEU A 93 11.28 6.92 9.60
N THR A 94 10.16 6.20 9.52
CA THR A 94 8.81 6.78 9.62
C THR A 94 7.86 5.77 10.24
N TYR A 95 6.75 6.27 10.80
CA TYR A 95 5.61 5.41 11.12
C TYR A 95 4.31 6.11 10.70
N SER A 96 3.26 5.31 10.53
CA SER A 96 1.95 5.80 10.12
C SER A 96 0.85 5.17 10.95
N GLU A 97 -0.20 5.95 11.17
CA GLU A 97 -1.42 5.52 11.85
C GLU A 97 -2.60 5.67 10.90
N LEU A 98 -3.49 4.67 10.90
CA LEU A 98 -4.68 4.62 10.07
C LEU A 98 -5.92 4.41 10.94
N THR A 99 -7.00 5.13 10.63
CA THR A 99 -8.30 4.94 11.28
C THR A 99 -9.40 4.66 10.26
N TYR A 100 -10.45 4.00 10.75
CA TYR A 100 -11.60 3.59 9.94
C TYR A 100 -12.90 3.97 10.67
N ASN A 101 -13.96 4.22 9.90
CA ASN A 101 -15.30 4.38 10.49
C ASN A 101 -15.94 3.00 10.77
N GLU A 102 -17.13 3.02 11.40
CA GLU A 102 -17.89 1.82 11.74
C GLU A 102 -18.25 0.93 10.52
N LYS A 103 -18.30 1.52 9.32
CA LYS A 103 -18.53 0.81 8.06
C LYS A 103 -17.26 0.22 7.47
N GLY A 104 -16.10 0.44 8.09
CA GLY A 104 -14.81 -0.06 7.64
C GLY A 104 -14.15 0.76 6.54
N PHE A 105 -14.65 1.96 6.24
CA PHE A 105 -13.99 2.87 5.32
C PHE A 105 -12.88 3.64 6.05
N PHE A 106 -11.76 3.77 5.39
CA PHE A 106 -10.59 4.53 5.83
C PHE A 106 -10.95 6.00 6.04
N THR A 107 -10.67 6.56 7.22
CA THR A 107 -11.03 7.95 7.56
C THR A 107 -9.84 8.86 7.81
N LYS A 108 -8.72 8.30 8.26
CA LYS A 108 -7.53 9.11 8.54
C LYS A 108 -6.25 8.32 8.32
N HIS A 109 -5.26 8.99 7.77
CA HIS A 109 -3.88 8.53 7.71
C HIS A 109 -2.97 9.67 8.14
N THR A 110 -2.08 9.40 9.07
CA THR A 110 -1.04 10.34 9.51
C THR A 110 0.30 9.63 9.46
N THR A 111 1.28 10.26 8.83
CA THR A 111 2.67 9.77 8.78
C THR A 111 3.55 10.70 9.61
N PHE A 112 4.40 10.09 10.41
CA PHE A 112 5.35 10.74 11.30
C PHE A 112 6.78 10.36 10.88
N ASP A 113 7.76 11.20 11.21
CA ASP A 113 9.16 10.83 11.19
C ASP A 113 9.52 9.92 12.39
N GLY A 114 10.78 9.47 12.46
CA GLY A 114 11.26 8.62 13.56
C GLY A 114 11.28 9.33 14.93
N GLU A 115 11.16 10.66 14.98
CA GLU A 115 11.13 11.48 16.18
C GLU A 115 9.69 11.82 16.64
N GLY A 116 8.69 11.51 15.82
CA GLY A 116 7.28 11.75 16.10
C GLY A 116 6.71 13.06 15.55
N ASN A 117 7.46 13.78 14.70
CA ASN A 117 6.92 14.95 14.03
C ASN A 117 6.04 14.53 12.85
N VAL A 118 4.90 15.21 12.67
CA VAL A 118 4.01 14.94 11.55
C VAL A 118 4.66 15.36 10.23
N LEU A 119 4.74 14.44 9.28
CA LEU A 119 5.24 14.67 7.93
C LEU A 119 4.12 14.97 6.94
N GLN A 120 3.05 14.18 7.02
CA GLN A 120 1.88 14.29 6.15
C GLN A 120 0.68 13.60 6.75
N GLY A 121 -0.50 13.92 6.24
CA GLY A 121 -1.72 13.24 6.63
C GLY A 121 -2.89 13.62 5.75
N ILE A 122 -3.95 12.82 5.83
CA ILE A 122 -5.24 13.07 5.19
C ILE A 122 -6.35 12.65 6.14
N GLU A 123 -7.41 13.44 6.17
CA GLU A 123 -8.67 13.08 6.84
C GLU A 123 -9.79 13.06 5.80
N LEU A 124 -10.65 12.04 5.88
CA LEU A 124 -11.78 11.80 4.98
C LEU A 124 -13.09 11.75 5.77
N GLU A 125 -14.11 12.42 5.26
CA GLU A 125 -15.48 12.39 5.77
C GLU A 125 -16.41 11.86 4.68
N TYR A 126 -17.08 10.74 4.96
CA TYR A 126 -18.03 10.09 4.05
C TYR A 126 -19.41 10.67 4.26
N LEU A 127 -19.93 11.39 3.26
CA LEU A 127 -21.16 12.18 3.38
C LEU A 127 -22.41 11.39 3.02
N THR A 128 -22.34 10.61 1.94
CA THR A 128 -23.49 9.84 1.43
C THR A 128 -23.11 8.42 1.05
N TYR A 129 -24.09 7.53 1.11
CA TYR A 129 -23.99 6.12 0.78
C TYR A 129 -25.18 5.71 -0.07
N ASP A 130 -25.02 4.68 -0.90
CA ASP A 130 -26.11 4.01 -1.58
C ASP A 130 -26.82 3.01 -0.66
N ASP A 131 -27.88 2.35 -1.17
CA ASP A 131 -28.68 1.37 -0.43
C ASP A 131 -27.90 0.07 -0.11
N HIS A 132 -26.76 -0.15 -0.76
CA HIS A 132 -25.86 -1.29 -0.50
C HIS A 132 -24.75 -0.95 0.50
N GLY A 133 -24.70 0.31 0.97
CA GLY A 133 -23.69 0.78 1.93
C GLY A 133 -22.36 1.23 1.30
N ASN A 134 -22.28 1.30 -0.03
CA ASN A 134 -21.13 1.87 -0.72
C ASN A 134 -21.17 3.39 -0.63
N TRP A 135 -20.02 4.03 -0.42
CA TRP A 135 -19.99 5.48 -0.36
C TRP A 135 -20.17 6.11 -1.76
N LEU A 136 -20.95 7.17 -1.82
CA LEU A 136 -21.18 7.96 -3.05
C LEU A 136 -20.39 9.26 -3.03
N THR A 137 -20.35 9.96 -1.91
CA THR A 137 -19.59 11.20 -1.77
C THR A 137 -18.69 11.17 -0.55
N VAL A 138 -17.49 11.69 -0.72
CA VAL A 138 -16.53 11.87 0.36
C VAL A 138 -15.78 13.19 0.20
N THR A 139 -15.61 13.90 1.31
CA THR A 139 -14.72 15.07 1.38
C THR A 139 -13.46 14.69 2.14
N GLY A 140 -12.38 15.41 1.87
CA GLY A 140 -11.13 15.22 2.57
C GLY A 140 -10.32 16.50 2.68
N ALA A 141 -9.37 16.48 3.60
CA ALA A 141 -8.36 17.52 3.74
C ALA A 141 -7.01 16.85 3.99
N ALA A 142 -6.01 17.22 3.18
CA ALA A 142 -4.63 16.92 3.50
C ALA A 142 -4.12 17.93 4.53
N PHE A 143 -3.13 17.55 5.35
CA PHE A 143 -2.44 18.52 6.21
C PHE A 143 -1.80 19.60 5.33
N ASP A 144 -2.12 20.86 5.61
CA ASP A 144 -1.67 22.03 4.84
C ASP A 144 -2.01 21.99 3.33
N GLY A 145 -2.95 21.14 2.91
CA GLY A 145 -3.34 20.93 1.53
C GLY A 145 -4.75 21.42 1.18
N PRO A 146 -5.11 21.34 -0.10
CA PRO A 146 -6.45 21.69 -0.57
C PRO A 146 -7.50 20.72 -0.02
N LYS A 147 -8.74 21.21 0.11
CA LYS A 147 -9.89 20.34 0.31
C LYS A 147 -10.10 19.48 -0.93
N LEU A 148 -10.38 18.20 -0.71
CA LEU A 148 -10.68 17.20 -1.73
C LEU A 148 -12.17 16.89 -1.69
N PHE A 149 -12.74 16.66 -2.86
CA PHE A 149 -14.10 16.16 -3.00
C PHE A 149 -14.09 15.03 -4.03
N PHE A 150 -14.68 13.91 -3.68
CA PHE A 150 -14.80 12.74 -4.55
C PHE A 150 -16.28 12.36 -4.62
N GLU A 151 -16.71 12.03 -5.83
CA GLU A 151 -18.05 11.53 -6.13
C GLU A 151 -17.91 10.31 -7.02
N ARG A 152 -18.78 9.32 -6.82
CA ARG A 152 -18.86 8.15 -7.70
C ARG A 152 -20.27 7.59 -7.76
N ASP A 153 -20.58 6.99 -8.91
CA ASP A 153 -21.80 6.25 -9.18
C ASP A 153 -21.50 4.75 -9.30
N TYR A 154 -22.44 3.91 -8.92
CA TYR A 154 -22.39 2.46 -9.11
C TYR A 154 -23.51 2.02 -10.03
N GLU A 155 -23.18 1.17 -11.00
CA GLU A 155 -24.15 0.43 -11.80
C GLU A 155 -24.18 -1.02 -11.33
N TYR A 156 -25.35 -1.53 -11.01
CA TYR A 156 -25.57 -2.90 -10.55
C TYR A 156 -26.23 -3.70 -11.66
N TYR A 157 -25.63 -4.82 -12.03
CA TYR A 157 -26.10 -5.72 -13.09
C TYR A 157 -26.65 -7.03 -12.51
#